data_3bb20ad080de4783ec0661c1b6700d95
#
_entry.id   3bb20ad080de4783ec0661c1b6700d95
#
_cell.length_a   1.000
_cell.length_b   1.000
_cell.length_c   1.000
_cell.angle_alpha   90.00
_cell.angle_beta   90.00
_cell.angle_gamma   90.00
#
_symmetry.space_group_name_H-M   'P 1'
#
loop_
_entity.id
_entity.type
_entity.pdbx_description
1 polymer ?
#
loop_
_entity_poly.entity_id
_entity_poly.type
_entity_poly.pdbx_seq_one_letter_code
_entity_poly.pdbx_strand_id
1 'polypeptide(L)'
;MIQKLVRYFLFIFAIVGLTVCNQPNEQTIQKGPVAAKPMNPVLKKIFREGKLVATTDYNSTNYFIYRGEPMGFQYELLKSFAEYLNVKLEVQILNDLDESFSCINSFDCDLIALGLTVTKERSKFVDFTEPFTQTRQMLIQKKPDNWRSYPTWESLEQSLLRNPLDLAGKTIHIQKNTSYLQRLKNLSDEIGADIIIV
;
A
#
# COMPACT_ATOMS: atom_id res chain seq x y z
N MET A 1 -2.04 -43.16 74.73
CA MET A 1 -2.55 -41.98 74.00
C MET A 1 -1.56 -41.52 72.88
N ILE A 2 -0.27 -41.64 73.14
CA ILE A 2 0.81 -41.21 72.21
C ILE A 2 0.92 -42.06 70.90
N GLN A 3 0.68 -43.37 70.99
CA GLN A 3 0.77 -44.26 69.86
C GLN A 3 -0.32 -44.01 68.73
N LYS A 4 -1.47 -43.50 69.15
CA LYS A 4 -2.52 -43.13 68.17
C LYS A 4 -2.19 -41.84 67.47
N LEU A 5 -1.52 -40.88 68.05
CA LEU A 5 -1.11 -39.62 67.46
C LEU A 5 -0.02 -39.80 66.39
N VAL A 6 0.94 -40.68 66.67
CA VAL A 6 2.04 -40.98 65.71
C VAL A 6 1.50 -41.64 64.41
N ARG A 7 0.45 -42.48 64.54
CA ARG A 7 -0.16 -43.17 63.43
C ARG A 7 -0.97 -42.23 62.53
N TYR A 8 -1.56 -41.18 63.09
CA TYR A 8 -2.23 -40.12 62.33
C TYR A 8 -1.23 -39.18 61.65
N PHE A 9 -0.09 -38.91 62.28
CA PHE A 9 0.96 -38.06 61.66
C PHE A 9 1.64 -38.74 60.51
N LEU A 10 1.83 -40.06 60.53
CA LEU A 10 2.37 -40.84 59.43
C LEU A 10 1.37 -40.94 58.23
N PHE A 11 0.06 -40.98 58.54
CA PHE A 11 -0.96 -41.00 57.45
C PHE A 11 -1.12 -39.65 56.74
N ILE A 12 -0.94 -38.54 57.46
CA ILE A 12 -0.99 -37.19 56.84
C ILE A 12 0.26 -36.94 55.99
N PHE A 13 1.41 -37.49 56.34
CA PHE A 13 2.62 -37.34 55.54
C PHE A 13 2.59 -38.18 54.23
N ALA A 14 1.83 -39.29 54.23
CA ALA A 14 1.67 -40.13 53.05
C ALA A 14 0.69 -39.55 52.00
N ILE A 15 -0.20 -38.64 52.38
CA ILE A 15 -1.18 -38.02 51.47
C ILE A 15 -0.62 -36.74 50.82
N VAL A 16 0.37 -36.09 51.43
CA VAL A 16 1.01 -34.87 50.88
C VAL A 16 2.04 -35.19 49.78
N GLY A 17 2.46 -36.46 49.66
CA GLY A 17 3.47 -36.90 48.68
C GLY A 17 2.95 -37.23 47.27
N LEU A 18 1.63 -37.14 46.97
CA LEU A 18 1.04 -37.55 45.68
C LEU A 18 0.45 -36.44 44.86
N THR A 19 0.60 -35.18 45.22
CA THR A 19 0.34 -34.07 44.29
C THR A 19 1.62 -33.68 43.58
N VAL A 20 2.16 -34.59 42.77
CA VAL A 20 3.04 -34.21 41.67
C VAL A 20 2.13 -33.47 40.68
N CYS A 21 2.09 -32.18 40.79
CA CYS A 21 1.58 -31.31 39.72
C CYS A 21 2.31 -31.66 38.46
N ASN A 22 1.58 -32.30 37.54
CA ASN A 22 1.98 -32.43 36.15
C ASN A 22 1.93 -31.02 35.58
N GLN A 23 3.01 -30.26 35.73
CA GLN A 23 3.17 -28.98 35.01
C GLN A 23 3.25 -29.34 33.52
N PRO A 24 2.39 -28.75 32.67
CA PRO A 24 2.58 -28.87 31.23
C PRO A 24 3.97 -28.31 30.96
N ASN A 25 4.76 -29.14 30.33
CA ASN A 25 6.12 -28.78 29.86
C ASN A 25 5.97 -27.62 28.91
N GLU A 26 6.02 -26.37 29.39
CA GLU A 26 6.27 -25.21 28.53
C GLU A 26 7.62 -25.45 27.88
N GLN A 27 7.55 -26.03 26.71
CA GLN A 27 8.70 -26.00 25.81
C GLN A 27 8.97 -24.52 25.54
N THR A 28 9.88 -23.97 26.35
CA THR A 28 10.52 -22.70 26.05
C THR A 28 11.20 -22.91 24.72
N ILE A 29 10.50 -22.54 23.63
CA ILE A 29 11.10 -22.42 22.32
C ILE A 29 12.19 -21.35 22.49
N GLN A 30 13.40 -21.81 22.78
CA GLN A 30 14.58 -20.96 22.66
C GLN A 30 14.64 -20.60 21.16
N LYS A 31 14.03 -19.43 20.83
CA LYS A 31 14.35 -18.75 19.58
C LYS A 31 15.86 -18.55 19.62
N GLY A 32 16.59 -19.42 18.90
CA GLY A 32 17.99 -19.19 18.62
C GLY A 32 18.15 -17.75 18.10
N PRO A 33 19.34 -17.15 18.21
CA PRO A 33 19.54 -15.79 17.74
C PRO A 33 19.04 -15.74 16.28
N VAL A 34 17.92 -15.04 16.07
CA VAL A 34 17.44 -14.77 14.72
C VAL A 34 18.55 -13.95 14.10
N ALA A 35 19.31 -14.57 13.17
CA ALA A 35 20.34 -13.87 12.43
C ALA A 35 19.67 -12.60 11.88
N ALA A 36 20.11 -11.45 12.34
CA ALA A 36 19.53 -10.18 11.95
C ALA A 36 19.62 -10.11 10.42
N LYS A 37 18.44 -10.09 9.76
CA LYS A 37 18.37 -9.97 8.30
C LYS A 37 19.20 -8.74 7.92
N PRO A 38 20.15 -8.85 6.98
CA PRO A 38 20.98 -7.71 6.62
C PRO A 38 20.09 -6.52 6.25
N MET A 39 20.34 -5.38 6.86
CA MET A 39 19.58 -4.16 6.60
C MET A 39 19.68 -3.80 5.13
N ASN A 40 18.53 -3.47 4.50
CA ASN A 40 18.44 -3.04 3.12
C ASN A 40 19.42 -1.89 2.83
N PRO A 41 20.16 -1.90 1.70
CA PRO A 41 21.12 -0.84 1.36
C PRO A 41 20.53 0.56 1.35
N VAL A 42 19.29 0.74 0.86
CA VAL A 42 18.57 2.02 0.84
C VAL A 42 18.33 2.52 2.26
N LEU A 43 17.88 1.64 3.16
CA LEU A 43 17.65 2.01 4.56
C LEU A 43 18.97 2.40 5.26
N LYS A 44 20.09 1.73 4.93
CA LYS A 44 21.42 2.14 5.41
C LYS A 44 21.82 3.52 4.93
N LYS A 45 21.52 3.86 3.66
CA LYS A 45 21.75 5.20 3.08
C LYS A 45 20.95 6.24 3.85
N ILE A 46 19.63 6.02 4.03
CA ILE A 46 18.72 6.92 4.76
C ILE A 46 19.27 7.25 6.16
N PHE A 47 19.67 6.24 6.94
CA PHE A 47 20.21 6.44 8.28
C PHE A 47 21.59 7.15 8.26
N ARG A 48 22.44 6.82 7.31
CA ARG A 48 23.76 7.47 7.16
C ARG A 48 23.61 8.96 6.83
N GLU A 49 22.66 9.31 5.97
CA GLU A 49 22.42 10.68 5.51
C GLU A 49 21.49 11.47 6.44
N GLY A 50 20.79 10.77 7.34
CA GLY A 50 19.86 11.37 8.28
C GLY A 50 18.62 11.97 7.60
N LYS A 51 18.32 11.53 6.38
CA LYS A 51 17.18 12.03 5.60
C LYS A 51 16.55 10.95 4.75
N LEU A 52 15.23 11.05 4.57
CA LEU A 52 14.41 10.30 3.62
C LEU A 52 14.09 11.22 2.45
N VAL A 53 14.54 10.90 1.26
CA VAL A 53 14.22 11.64 0.04
C VAL A 53 13.09 10.90 -0.69
N ALA A 54 11.93 11.53 -0.77
CA ALA A 54 10.75 10.94 -1.41
C ALA A 54 10.24 11.81 -2.54
N THR A 55 9.76 11.19 -3.62
CA THR A 55 9.07 11.90 -4.70
C THR A 55 7.57 11.69 -4.63
N THR A 56 6.82 12.76 -4.95
CA THR A 56 5.36 12.75 -5.08
C THR A 56 4.94 13.74 -6.17
N ASP A 57 3.66 13.71 -6.57
CA ASP A 57 3.08 14.66 -7.52
C ASP A 57 2.36 15.81 -6.80
N TYR A 58 2.31 16.97 -7.46
CA TYR A 58 1.57 18.13 -6.97
C TYR A 58 0.10 18.04 -7.39
N ASN A 59 -0.79 17.81 -6.46
CA ASN A 59 -2.22 17.84 -6.69
C ASN A 59 -2.99 18.06 -5.37
N SER A 60 -4.30 18.28 -5.47
CA SER A 60 -5.17 18.60 -4.33
C SER A 60 -5.33 17.49 -3.28
N THR A 61 -4.77 16.31 -3.50
CA THR A 61 -4.90 15.14 -2.61
C THR A 61 -3.55 14.71 -2.04
N ASN A 62 -2.53 14.57 -2.90
CA ASN A 62 -1.27 13.96 -2.52
C ASN A 62 -0.31 14.95 -1.84
N TYR A 63 -0.07 16.08 -2.51
CA TYR A 63 0.78 17.15 -2.00
C TYR A 63 0.34 18.50 -2.55
N PHE A 64 0.11 19.46 -1.69
CA PHE A 64 -0.20 20.85 -2.04
C PHE A 64 0.26 21.80 -0.93
N ILE A 65 0.35 23.08 -1.26
CA ILE A 65 0.66 24.13 -0.28
C ILE A 65 -0.63 24.86 0.09
N TYR A 66 -0.94 24.90 1.36
CA TYR A 66 -2.06 25.67 1.89
C TYR A 66 -1.57 26.65 2.96
N ARG A 67 -1.79 27.95 2.74
CA ARG A 67 -1.34 29.03 3.63
C ARG A 67 0.16 29.00 3.96
N GLY A 68 0.99 28.55 3.01
CA GLY A 68 2.43 28.43 3.17
C GLY A 68 2.91 27.12 3.78
N GLU A 69 2.01 26.24 4.21
CA GLU A 69 2.34 24.95 4.81
C GLU A 69 2.10 23.80 3.83
N PRO A 70 3.00 22.82 3.74
CA PRO A 70 2.82 21.62 2.94
C PRO A 70 1.79 20.71 3.60
N MET A 71 0.86 20.22 2.78
CA MET A 71 -0.25 19.35 3.18
C MET A 71 -0.52 18.30 2.11
N GLY A 72 -1.30 17.29 2.45
CA GLY A 72 -1.79 16.27 1.54
C GLY A 72 -1.58 14.87 2.09
N PHE A 73 -2.36 13.91 1.58
CA PHE A 73 -2.36 12.54 2.11
C PHE A 73 -0.98 11.87 2.02
N GLN A 74 -0.33 11.96 0.86
CA GLN A 74 1.00 11.35 0.68
C GLN A 74 2.04 12.08 1.52
N TYR A 75 1.96 13.41 1.61
CA TYR A 75 2.86 14.18 2.45
C TYR A 75 2.78 13.80 3.92
N GLU A 76 1.57 13.71 4.48
CA GLU A 76 1.38 13.33 5.89
C GLU A 76 1.86 11.90 6.18
N LEU A 77 1.64 10.98 5.23
CA LEU A 77 2.15 9.62 5.34
C LEU A 77 3.68 9.58 5.34
N LEU A 78 4.32 10.30 4.40
CA LEU A 78 5.77 10.43 4.34
C LEU A 78 6.36 11.06 5.59
N LYS A 79 5.71 12.11 6.10
CA LYS A 79 6.11 12.79 7.34
C LYS A 79 6.10 11.83 8.52
N SER A 80 4.99 11.12 8.71
CA SER A 80 4.87 10.11 9.78
C SER A 80 5.92 9.00 9.63
N PHE A 81 6.24 8.59 8.42
CA PHE A 81 7.27 7.56 8.18
C PHE A 81 8.69 8.09 8.48
N ALA A 82 9.01 9.31 8.07
CA ALA A 82 10.30 9.93 8.40
C ALA A 82 10.46 10.15 9.90
N GLU A 83 9.40 10.56 10.61
CA GLU A 83 9.37 10.66 12.08
C GLU A 83 9.59 9.28 12.73
N TYR A 84 8.94 8.23 12.25
CA TYR A 84 9.16 6.86 12.72
C TYR A 84 10.62 6.40 12.56
N LEU A 85 11.26 6.77 11.45
CA LEU A 85 12.68 6.48 11.21
C LEU A 85 13.64 7.43 11.95
N ASN A 86 13.11 8.48 12.57
CA ASN A 86 13.88 9.55 13.21
C ASN A 86 14.87 10.23 12.24
N VAL A 87 14.42 10.54 11.03
CA VAL A 87 15.18 11.23 9.99
C VAL A 87 14.41 12.43 9.43
N LYS A 88 15.08 13.31 8.71
CA LYS A 88 14.43 14.44 8.02
C LYS A 88 13.70 13.96 6.77
N LEU A 89 12.52 14.50 6.50
CA LEU A 89 11.83 14.32 5.23
C LEU A 89 12.27 15.39 4.23
N GLU A 90 12.63 14.97 3.03
CA GLU A 90 12.90 15.82 1.87
C GLU A 90 11.97 15.37 0.73
N VAL A 91 11.07 16.24 0.26
CA VAL A 91 10.09 15.92 -0.77
C VAL A 91 10.49 16.58 -2.09
N GLN A 92 10.59 15.77 -3.14
CA GLN A 92 10.78 16.22 -4.51
C GLN A 92 9.46 16.09 -5.27
N ILE A 93 9.06 17.16 -5.98
CA ILE A 93 7.83 17.16 -6.76
C ILE A 93 8.16 16.77 -8.19
N LEU A 94 7.74 15.56 -8.57
CA LEU A 94 7.90 15.03 -9.92
C LEU A 94 6.51 14.62 -10.42
N ASN A 95 5.99 15.36 -11.41
CA ASN A 95 4.66 15.09 -11.97
C ASN A 95 4.71 14.05 -13.11
N ASP A 96 5.89 13.74 -13.60
CA ASP A 96 6.14 12.70 -14.59
C ASP A 96 6.56 11.39 -13.90
N LEU A 97 5.93 10.30 -14.29
CA LEU A 97 6.18 8.99 -13.68
C LEU A 97 7.55 8.43 -14.08
N ASP A 98 8.01 8.69 -15.31
CA ASP A 98 9.32 8.24 -15.76
C ASP A 98 10.45 8.98 -15.03
N GLU A 99 10.27 10.27 -14.72
CA GLU A 99 11.19 11.03 -13.88
C GLU A 99 11.25 10.43 -12.46
N SER A 100 10.11 10.04 -11.90
CA SER A 100 10.05 9.40 -10.59
C SER A 100 10.78 8.05 -10.56
N PHE A 101 10.63 7.22 -11.60
CA PHE A 101 11.37 5.97 -11.73
C PHE A 101 12.86 6.20 -11.97
N SER A 102 13.23 7.21 -12.75
CA SER A 102 14.62 7.58 -12.97
C SER A 102 15.29 8.01 -11.67
N CYS A 103 14.59 8.80 -10.83
CA CYS A 103 15.06 9.25 -9.54
C CYS A 103 15.40 8.08 -8.59
N ILE A 104 14.53 7.06 -8.54
CA ILE A 104 14.78 5.84 -7.75
C ILE A 104 15.99 5.05 -8.30
N ASN A 105 16.04 4.87 -9.61
CA ASN A 105 17.10 4.05 -10.24
C ASN A 105 18.48 4.72 -10.17
N SER A 106 18.54 6.04 -10.14
CA SER A 106 19.79 6.80 -9.90
C SER A 106 20.18 6.93 -8.42
N PHE A 107 19.34 6.44 -7.51
CA PHE A 107 19.48 6.60 -6.05
C PHE A 107 19.41 8.05 -5.56
N ASP A 108 18.86 8.97 -6.36
CA ASP A 108 18.60 10.34 -5.96
C ASP A 108 17.37 10.45 -5.05
N CYS A 109 16.39 9.54 -5.22
CA CYS A 109 15.26 9.34 -4.31
C CYS A 109 15.33 7.96 -3.64
N ASP A 110 14.73 7.85 -2.47
CA ASP A 110 14.62 6.61 -1.70
C ASP A 110 13.24 5.96 -1.82
N LEU A 111 12.21 6.77 -2.14
CA LEU A 111 10.81 6.33 -2.15
C LEU A 111 9.96 7.14 -3.15
N ILE A 112 9.03 6.46 -3.83
CA ILE A 112 7.98 7.08 -4.64
C ILE A 112 6.67 7.01 -3.87
N ALA A 113 6.11 8.17 -3.49
CA ALA A 113 4.85 8.30 -2.79
C ALA A 113 3.74 8.76 -3.76
N LEU A 114 3.30 7.85 -4.59
CA LEU A 114 2.22 8.03 -5.55
C LEU A 114 1.21 6.90 -5.41
N GLY A 115 -0.02 7.13 -5.86
CA GLY A 115 -1.04 6.08 -5.94
C GLY A 115 -0.76 5.09 -7.10
N LEU A 116 0.39 4.42 -7.06
CA LEU A 116 0.82 3.53 -8.13
C LEU A 116 0.08 2.19 -8.08
N THR A 117 -0.48 1.79 -9.21
CA THR A 117 -0.95 0.41 -9.40
C THR A 117 0.24 -0.53 -9.45
N VAL A 118 0.20 -1.60 -8.65
CA VAL A 118 1.18 -2.69 -8.71
C VAL A 118 1.01 -3.44 -10.02
N THR A 119 2.05 -3.48 -10.86
CA THR A 119 2.07 -4.25 -12.12
C THR A 119 3.34 -5.07 -12.21
N LYS A 120 3.30 -6.16 -12.99
CA LYS A 120 4.48 -7.03 -13.20
C LYS A 120 5.65 -6.26 -13.84
N GLU A 121 5.36 -5.30 -14.71
CA GLU A 121 6.36 -4.46 -15.36
C GLU A 121 7.08 -3.60 -14.34
N ARG A 122 6.33 -2.89 -13.49
CA ARG A 122 6.89 -2.00 -12.46
C ARG A 122 7.67 -2.75 -11.38
N SER A 123 7.19 -3.93 -10.99
CA SER A 123 7.87 -4.80 -10.01
C SER A 123 9.24 -5.32 -10.47
N LYS A 124 9.63 -5.09 -11.73
CA LYS A 124 10.99 -5.37 -12.20
C LYS A 124 11.99 -4.27 -11.82
N PHE A 125 11.51 -3.09 -11.51
CA PHE A 125 12.33 -1.89 -11.29
C PHE A 125 12.23 -1.35 -9.86
N VAL A 126 11.12 -1.62 -9.16
CA VAL A 126 10.87 -1.15 -7.80
C VAL A 126 10.20 -2.21 -6.96
N ASP A 127 10.49 -2.20 -5.67
CA ASP A 127 9.74 -2.95 -4.67
C ASP A 127 8.54 -2.13 -4.20
N PHE A 128 7.39 -2.79 -4.03
CA PHE A 128 6.19 -2.16 -3.51
C PHE A 128 6.01 -2.46 -2.02
N THR A 129 5.45 -1.49 -1.30
CA THR A 129 4.92 -1.72 0.04
C THR A 129 3.65 -2.56 -0.01
N GLU A 130 3.16 -2.98 1.15
CA GLU A 130 1.80 -3.53 1.24
C GLU A 130 0.78 -2.49 0.72
N PRO A 131 -0.20 -2.90 -0.09
CA PRO A 131 -1.22 -2.01 -0.59
C PRO A 131 -2.07 -1.43 0.55
N PHE A 132 -2.12 -0.12 0.68
CA PHE A 132 -2.93 0.55 1.71
C PHE A 132 -4.32 0.95 1.22
N THR A 133 -4.59 0.83 -0.08
CA THR A 133 -5.90 1.13 -0.68
C THR A 133 -6.15 0.29 -1.92
N GLN A 134 -7.43 0.09 -2.23
CA GLN A 134 -7.87 -0.50 -3.49
C GLN A 134 -8.77 0.49 -4.21
N THR A 135 -8.58 0.59 -5.52
CA THR A 135 -9.36 1.49 -6.36
C THR A 135 -9.80 0.77 -7.64
N ARG A 136 -10.76 1.37 -8.33
CA ARG A 136 -11.23 0.89 -9.65
C ARG A 136 -10.93 1.95 -10.69
N GLN A 137 -10.58 1.51 -11.87
CA GLN A 137 -10.49 2.39 -13.03
C GLN A 137 -11.91 2.81 -13.44
N MET A 138 -12.09 4.11 -13.69
CA MET A 138 -13.37 4.69 -14.05
C MET A 138 -13.23 5.44 -15.37
N LEU A 139 -14.22 5.26 -16.25
CA LEU A 139 -14.36 6.07 -17.46
C LEU A 139 -15.05 7.40 -17.11
N ILE A 140 -14.37 8.50 -17.40
CA ILE A 140 -14.94 9.84 -17.29
C ILE A 140 -15.49 10.22 -18.66
N GLN A 141 -16.74 10.65 -18.71
CA GLN A 141 -17.44 11.05 -19.91
C GLN A 141 -17.96 12.47 -19.76
N LYS A 142 -17.82 13.27 -20.83
CA LYS A 142 -18.53 14.56 -20.93
C LYS A 142 -20.03 14.31 -21.02
N LYS A 143 -20.82 15.03 -20.25
CA LYS A 143 -22.27 15.03 -20.42
C LYS A 143 -22.63 15.57 -21.80
N PRO A 144 -23.67 15.05 -22.48
CA PRO A 144 -24.16 15.63 -23.71
C PRO A 144 -24.47 17.12 -23.57
N ASP A 145 -24.26 17.92 -24.61
CA ASP A 145 -24.46 19.38 -24.48
C ASP A 145 -25.92 19.75 -24.13
N ASN A 146 -26.86 18.91 -24.53
CA ASN A 146 -28.29 19.03 -24.21
C ASN A 146 -28.71 18.29 -22.91
N TRP A 147 -27.77 17.98 -22.01
CA TRP A 147 -28.06 17.17 -20.81
C TRP A 147 -29.20 17.69 -19.93
N ARG A 148 -29.47 19.02 -19.96
CA ARG A 148 -30.58 19.65 -19.22
C ARG A 148 -31.96 19.40 -19.84
N SER A 149 -32.03 18.92 -21.08
CA SER A 149 -33.28 18.57 -21.76
C SER A 149 -33.80 17.17 -21.45
N TYR A 150 -32.98 16.36 -20.77
CA TYR A 150 -33.37 15.02 -20.35
C TYR A 150 -34.34 15.14 -19.15
N PRO A 151 -35.50 14.46 -19.20
CA PRO A 151 -36.53 14.60 -18.15
C PRO A 151 -36.14 14.01 -16.82
N THR A 152 -35.29 12.96 -16.82
CA THR A 152 -34.78 12.30 -15.61
C THR A 152 -33.32 12.00 -15.71
N TRP A 153 -32.67 11.73 -14.57
CA TRP A 153 -31.29 11.30 -14.52
C TRP A 153 -31.10 9.95 -15.24
N GLU A 154 -32.04 9.01 -15.08
CA GLU A 154 -32.01 7.69 -15.71
C GLU A 154 -32.01 7.79 -17.23
N SER A 155 -32.79 8.72 -17.80
CA SER A 155 -32.80 8.93 -19.26
C SER A 155 -31.49 9.50 -19.77
N LEU A 156 -30.83 10.37 -18.98
CA LEU A 156 -29.46 10.84 -19.30
C LEU A 156 -28.46 9.69 -19.22
N GLU A 157 -28.52 8.87 -18.16
CA GLU A 157 -27.61 7.73 -17.99
C GLU A 157 -27.65 6.75 -19.16
N GLN A 158 -28.84 6.49 -19.71
CA GLN A 158 -29.00 5.62 -20.90
C GLN A 158 -28.33 6.17 -22.15
N SER A 159 -28.05 7.47 -22.21
CA SER A 159 -27.30 8.10 -23.31
C SER A 159 -25.78 8.02 -23.13
N LEU A 160 -25.29 7.58 -21.98
CA LEU A 160 -23.88 7.45 -21.65
C LEU A 160 -23.38 6.05 -21.97
N LEU A 161 -22.06 5.94 -22.23
CA LEU A 161 -21.41 4.63 -22.39
C LEU A 161 -21.36 3.92 -21.05
N ARG A 162 -21.97 2.75 -20.97
CA ARG A 162 -22.03 1.95 -19.73
C ARG A 162 -21.46 0.54 -19.92
N ASN A 163 -21.52 0.03 -21.14
CA ASN A 163 -20.99 -1.28 -21.46
C ASN A 163 -19.60 -1.14 -22.07
N PRO A 164 -18.60 -1.95 -21.67
CA PRO A 164 -17.32 -2.01 -22.34
C PRO A 164 -17.39 -2.20 -23.85
N LEU A 165 -18.38 -2.92 -24.37
CA LEU A 165 -18.62 -3.10 -25.80
C LEU A 165 -18.91 -1.78 -26.54
N ASP A 166 -19.45 -0.78 -25.85
CA ASP A 166 -19.75 0.53 -26.42
C ASP A 166 -18.48 1.35 -26.74
N LEU A 167 -17.33 0.88 -26.26
CA LEU A 167 -16.02 1.52 -26.49
C LEU A 167 -15.42 1.18 -27.87
N ALA A 168 -16.01 0.24 -28.60
CA ALA A 168 -15.58 -0.11 -29.95
C ALA A 168 -15.56 1.13 -30.85
N GLY A 169 -14.40 1.43 -31.46
CA GLY A 169 -14.19 2.60 -32.32
C GLY A 169 -14.20 3.95 -31.61
N LYS A 170 -14.27 4.00 -30.28
CA LYS A 170 -14.23 5.26 -29.51
C LYS A 170 -12.79 5.70 -29.23
N THR A 171 -12.61 7.02 -29.13
CA THR A 171 -11.33 7.60 -28.72
C THR A 171 -11.32 7.81 -27.21
N ILE A 172 -10.32 7.22 -26.54
CA ILE A 172 -10.11 7.32 -25.10
C ILE A 172 -8.77 8.02 -24.84
N HIS A 173 -8.84 9.12 -24.11
CA HIS A 173 -7.63 9.86 -23.68
C HIS A 173 -7.17 9.32 -22.34
N ILE A 174 -5.86 9.02 -22.24
CA ILE A 174 -5.25 8.54 -21.02
C ILE A 174 -3.98 9.34 -20.70
N GLN A 175 -3.60 9.34 -19.44
CA GLN A 175 -2.29 9.84 -19.06
C GLN A 175 -1.20 8.85 -19.51
N LYS A 176 -0.13 9.39 -20.08
CA LYS A 176 1.04 8.62 -20.52
C LYS A 176 1.62 7.77 -19.37
N ASN A 177 2.16 6.61 -19.73
CA ASN A 177 2.90 5.71 -18.81
C ASN A 177 2.07 5.19 -17.62
N THR A 178 0.74 5.26 -17.71
CA THR A 178 -0.18 4.70 -16.72
C THR A 178 -0.56 3.25 -17.04
N SER A 179 -1.04 2.54 -16.03
CA SER A 179 -1.57 1.17 -16.18
C SER A 179 -2.84 1.11 -17.06
N TYR A 180 -3.43 2.27 -17.40
CA TYR A 180 -4.63 2.36 -18.25
C TYR A 180 -4.36 1.88 -19.67
N LEU A 181 -3.17 2.16 -20.21
CA LEU A 181 -2.81 1.74 -21.56
C LEU A 181 -2.94 0.22 -21.75
N GLN A 182 -2.31 -0.54 -20.86
CA GLN A 182 -2.36 -2.00 -20.96
C GLN A 182 -3.78 -2.54 -20.73
N ARG A 183 -4.54 -1.93 -19.81
CA ARG A 183 -5.93 -2.33 -19.56
C ARG A 183 -6.82 -2.08 -20.76
N LEU A 184 -6.68 -0.94 -21.44
CA LEU A 184 -7.45 -0.64 -22.65
C LEU A 184 -7.08 -1.54 -23.83
N LYS A 185 -5.80 -1.88 -24.01
CA LYS A 185 -5.37 -2.86 -25.00
C LYS A 185 -6.00 -4.22 -24.75
N ASN A 186 -5.91 -4.71 -23.51
CA ASN A 186 -6.54 -5.98 -23.14
C ASN A 186 -8.05 -5.94 -23.36
N LEU A 187 -8.70 -4.81 -23.05
CA LEU A 187 -10.13 -4.64 -23.28
C LEU A 187 -10.48 -4.64 -24.77
N SER A 188 -9.67 -4.00 -25.62
CA SER A 188 -9.82 -4.03 -27.07
C SER A 188 -9.80 -5.49 -27.58
N ASP A 189 -8.84 -6.29 -27.09
CA ASP A 189 -8.75 -7.71 -27.41
C ASP A 189 -9.97 -8.50 -26.89
N GLU A 190 -10.41 -8.22 -25.64
CA GLU A 190 -11.57 -8.88 -25.01
C GLU A 190 -12.88 -8.62 -25.78
N ILE A 191 -13.10 -7.41 -26.29
CA ILE A 191 -14.31 -7.04 -27.04
C ILE A 191 -14.21 -7.36 -28.52
N GLY A 192 -13.03 -7.73 -29.02
CA GLY A 192 -12.78 -8.01 -30.44
C GLY A 192 -12.93 -6.80 -31.36
N ALA A 193 -12.68 -5.59 -30.83
CA ALA A 193 -12.81 -4.34 -31.59
C ALA A 193 -11.79 -3.30 -31.10
N ASP A 194 -11.32 -2.45 -32.02
CA ASP A 194 -10.33 -1.43 -31.71
C ASP A 194 -10.91 -0.31 -30.83
N ILE A 195 -10.14 0.07 -29.79
CA ILE A 195 -10.31 1.28 -29.01
C ILE A 195 -9.18 2.24 -29.38
N ILE A 196 -9.50 3.45 -29.83
CA ILE A 196 -8.51 4.45 -30.22
C ILE A 196 -7.98 5.11 -28.94
N ILE A 197 -6.70 4.90 -28.62
CA ILE A 197 -6.06 5.40 -27.41
C ILE A 197 -5.18 6.60 -27.74
N VAL A 198 -5.40 7.73 -27.05
CA VAL A 198 -4.69 9.01 -27.25
C VAL A 198 -4.13 9.52 -25.92
#